data_d748f0837af4961d4ac4e48e5bcb0cab
#
_entry.id   d748f0837af4961d4ac4e48e5bcb0cab
#
_cell.length_a   1.000
_cell.length_b   1.000
_cell.length_c   1.000
_cell.angle_alpha   90.00
_cell.angle_beta   90.00
_cell.angle_gamma   90.00
#
_symmetry.space_group_name_H-M   'P 1'
#
loop_
_entity.id
_entity.type
_entity.pdbx_description
1 polymer ?
#
loop_
_entity_poly.entity_id
_entity_poly.type
_entity_poly.pdbx_seq_one_letter_code
_entity_poly.pdbx_strand_id
1 'polypeptide(L)'
;FRIEPLLDKKIILLSSGELRKFQLTKTLLTAPRVLIMDNPFIGLDAPTRELLFSLLERLTRLSSVQIILVLSMLDDIPSFITHVIPVEDLTVLPKMERGAYLAAFRVTDVPVTLDALQQRIAGLPYDGTNYDSGEVVKLNKVSIRYDDRTILKELDWTVRRGEKWALSGENGAGKSTLLSLVCADNPQSYACDISLFGRKRGTGESIWEIKKH
;
A
#
# COMPACT_ATOMS: atom_id res chain seq x y z
N PHE A 1 -21.63 6.96 -9.20
CA PHE A 1 -20.18 6.74 -9.20
C PHE A 1 -19.37 8.01 -9.48
N ARG A 2 -19.99 9.09 -9.96
CA ARG A 2 -19.33 10.35 -10.34
C ARG A 2 -18.11 10.11 -11.23
N ILE A 3 -18.31 9.44 -12.35
CA ILE A 3 -17.23 9.16 -13.31
C ILE A 3 -17.14 10.21 -14.42
N GLU A 4 -18.06 11.18 -14.46
CA GLU A 4 -18.12 12.22 -15.48
C GLU A 4 -16.77 12.91 -15.70
N PRO A 5 -15.99 13.27 -14.63
CA PRO A 5 -14.67 13.89 -14.80
C PRO A 5 -13.61 12.94 -15.38
N LEU A 6 -13.92 11.63 -15.47
CA LEU A 6 -12.97 10.62 -15.95
C LEU A 6 -13.17 10.31 -17.44
N LEU A 7 -14.32 10.71 -18.03
CA LEU A 7 -14.66 10.34 -19.39
C LEU A 7 -13.72 10.93 -20.45
N ASP A 8 -13.14 12.09 -20.18
CA ASP A 8 -12.18 12.76 -21.07
C ASP A 8 -10.72 12.36 -20.80
N LYS A 9 -10.46 11.56 -19.78
CA LYS A 9 -9.11 11.09 -19.45
C LYS A 9 -8.76 9.83 -20.27
N LYS A 10 -7.53 9.76 -20.75
CA LYS A 10 -6.98 8.50 -21.28
C LYS A 10 -6.87 7.47 -20.16
N ILE A 11 -7.20 6.21 -20.43
CA ILE A 11 -7.19 5.13 -19.41
C ILE A 11 -5.85 5.01 -18.70
N ILE A 12 -4.75 5.21 -19.42
CA ILE A 12 -3.38 5.14 -18.87
C ILE A 12 -3.08 6.26 -17.83
N LEU A 13 -3.88 7.32 -17.83
CA LEU A 13 -3.72 8.45 -16.90
C LEU A 13 -4.64 8.33 -15.67
N LEU A 14 -5.45 7.28 -15.59
CA LEU A 14 -6.30 7.04 -14.44
C LEU A 14 -5.47 6.49 -13.28
N SER A 15 -5.72 7.01 -12.08
CA SER A 15 -5.23 6.38 -10.85
C SER A 15 -5.87 4.99 -10.67
N SER A 16 -5.26 4.14 -9.83
CA SER A 16 -5.81 2.81 -9.54
C SER A 16 -7.27 2.87 -9.07
N GLY A 17 -7.61 3.84 -8.22
CA GLY A 17 -8.97 4.05 -7.72
C GLY A 17 -9.94 4.53 -8.81
N GLU A 18 -9.52 5.47 -9.67
CA GLU A 18 -10.32 5.95 -10.81
C GLU A 18 -10.57 4.83 -11.81
N LEU A 19 -9.56 4.01 -12.11
CA LEU A 19 -9.68 2.86 -12.99
C LEU A 19 -10.67 1.83 -12.43
N ARG A 20 -10.61 1.53 -11.13
CA ARG A 20 -11.55 0.64 -10.45
C ARG A 20 -12.99 1.16 -10.51
N LYS A 21 -13.19 2.45 -10.24
CA LYS A 21 -14.53 3.08 -10.39
C LYS A 21 -15.05 2.94 -11.80
N PHE A 22 -14.21 3.22 -12.79
CA PHE A 22 -14.60 3.11 -14.21
C PHE A 22 -14.97 1.67 -14.58
N GLN A 23 -14.13 0.69 -14.22
CA GLN A 23 -14.39 -0.73 -14.50
C GLN A 23 -15.68 -1.22 -13.83
N LEU A 24 -15.89 -0.88 -12.54
CA LEU A 24 -17.10 -1.25 -11.83
C LEU A 24 -18.35 -0.63 -12.46
N THR A 25 -18.29 0.66 -12.81
CA THR A 25 -19.41 1.33 -13.49
C THR A 25 -19.73 0.68 -14.83
N LYS A 26 -18.70 0.41 -15.66
CA LYS A 26 -18.86 -0.27 -16.94
C LYS A 26 -19.54 -1.64 -16.77
N THR A 27 -19.09 -2.43 -15.77
CA THR A 27 -19.68 -3.75 -15.49
C THR A 27 -21.15 -3.63 -15.04
N LEU A 28 -21.46 -2.67 -14.18
CA LEU A 28 -22.82 -2.49 -13.66
C LEU A 28 -23.81 -2.02 -14.73
N LEU A 29 -23.35 -1.30 -15.75
CA LEU A 29 -24.17 -0.91 -16.90
C LEU A 29 -24.68 -2.11 -17.73
N THR A 30 -24.05 -3.27 -17.62
CA THR A 30 -24.54 -4.51 -18.23
C THR A 30 -25.62 -5.22 -17.42
N ALA A 31 -26.04 -4.64 -16.29
CA ALA A 31 -27.03 -5.19 -15.37
C ALA A 31 -26.76 -6.67 -15.00
N PRO A 32 -25.56 -7.01 -14.47
CA PRO A 32 -25.20 -8.38 -14.18
C PRO A 32 -26.05 -8.94 -13.04
N ARG A 33 -26.38 -10.21 -13.09
CA ARG A 33 -27.01 -10.92 -11.95
C ARG A 33 -26.00 -11.27 -10.85
N VAL A 34 -24.75 -11.51 -11.25
CA VAL A 34 -23.67 -11.87 -10.36
C VAL A 34 -22.46 -10.97 -10.66
N LEU A 35 -21.90 -10.35 -9.66
CA LEU A 35 -20.68 -9.54 -9.72
C LEU A 35 -19.56 -10.28 -8.99
N ILE A 36 -18.54 -10.71 -9.72
CA ILE A 36 -17.37 -11.37 -9.16
C ILE A 36 -16.19 -10.39 -9.20
N MET A 37 -15.53 -10.20 -8.06
CA MET A 37 -14.38 -9.30 -7.94
C MET A 37 -13.24 -10.01 -7.24
N ASP A 38 -12.08 -10.04 -7.91
CA ASP A 38 -10.86 -10.62 -7.36
C ASP A 38 -10.00 -9.51 -6.75
N ASN A 39 -9.73 -9.63 -5.46
CA ASN A 39 -8.91 -8.73 -4.67
C ASN A 39 -9.20 -7.23 -4.95
N PRO A 40 -10.47 -6.77 -4.87
CA PRO A 40 -10.84 -5.43 -5.32
C PRO A 40 -10.22 -4.30 -4.50
N PHE A 41 -9.72 -4.59 -3.30
CA PHE A 41 -9.18 -3.59 -2.35
C PHE A 41 -7.67 -3.44 -2.42
N ILE A 42 -6.95 -4.33 -3.11
CA ILE A 42 -5.49 -4.25 -3.24
C ILE A 42 -5.09 -3.00 -4.03
N GLY A 43 -4.09 -2.28 -3.50
CA GLY A 43 -3.53 -1.09 -4.12
C GLY A 43 -4.39 0.17 -4.00
N LEU A 44 -5.50 0.11 -3.26
CA LEU A 44 -6.30 1.28 -2.92
C LEU A 44 -5.77 1.94 -1.63
N ASP A 45 -5.77 3.26 -1.61
CA ASP A 45 -5.59 4.02 -0.37
C ASP A 45 -6.85 3.94 0.51
N ALA A 46 -6.73 4.31 1.78
CA ALA A 46 -7.82 4.19 2.75
C ALA A 46 -9.11 4.90 2.31
N PRO A 47 -9.10 6.18 1.85
CA PRO A 47 -10.31 6.85 1.38
C PRO A 47 -10.98 6.14 0.18
N THR A 48 -10.18 5.65 -0.77
CA THR A 48 -10.71 4.95 -1.95
C THR A 48 -11.28 3.58 -1.58
N ARG A 49 -10.65 2.87 -0.61
CA ARG A 49 -11.15 1.61 -0.08
C ARG A 49 -12.52 1.80 0.61
N GLU A 50 -12.64 2.77 1.51
CA GLU A 50 -13.89 3.10 2.18
C GLU A 50 -15.00 3.48 1.19
N LEU A 51 -14.67 4.24 0.17
CA LEU A 51 -15.61 4.56 -0.88
C LEU A 51 -16.10 3.30 -1.61
N LEU A 52 -15.20 2.38 -1.96
CA LEU A 52 -15.58 1.12 -2.62
C LEU A 52 -16.44 0.25 -1.71
N PHE A 53 -16.11 0.14 -0.42
CA PHE A 53 -16.96 -0.55 0.56
C PHE A 53 -18.38 0.01 0.58
N SER A 54 -18.51 1.34 0.73
CA SER A 54 -19.82 2.00 0.77
C SER A 54 -20.62 1.85 -0.53
N LEU A 55 -19.94 1.85 -1.68
CA LEU A 55 -20.57 1.63 -2.98
C LEU A 55 -21.11 0.20 -3.11
N LEU A 56 -20.32 -0.80 -2.73
CA LEU A 56 -20.74 -2.21 -2.77
C LEU A 56 -21.88 -2.48 -1.77
N GLU A 57 -21.81 -1.94 -0.55
CA GLU A 57 -22.88 -2.04 0.41
C GLU A 57 -24.18 -1.42 -0.10
N ARG A 58 -24.13 -0.23 -0.69
CA ARG A 58 -25.32 0.38 -1.31
C ARG A 58 -25.86 -0.46 -2.46
N LEU A 59 -24.99 -1.08 -3.24
CA LEU A 59 -25.40 -1.95 -4.34
C LEU A 59 -26.18 -3.15 -3.83
N THR A 60 -25.77 -3.79 -2.72
CA THR A 60 -26.51 -4.90 -2.12
C THR A 60 -27.89 -4.50 -1.59
N ARG A 61 -28.05 -3.24 -1.16
CA ARG A 61 -29.33 -2.72 -0.67
C ARG A 61 -30.28 -2.27 -1.78
N LEU A 62 -29.74 -1.77 -2.91
CA LEU A 62 -30.53 -1.16 -3.99
C LEU A 62 -30.81 -2.09 -5.15
N SER A 63 -30.19 -3.25 -5.21
CA SER A 63 -30.32 -4.20 -6.30
C SER A 63 -30.31 -5.64 -5.78
N SER A 64 -30.76 -6.55 -6.65
CA SER A 64 -30.71 -8.00 -6.38
C SER A 64 -29.41 -8.65 -6.87
N VAL A 65 -28.37 -7.87 -7.17
CA VAL A 65 -27.09 -8.39 -7.65
C VAL A 65 -26.43 -9.22 -6.55
N GLN A 66 -26.03 -10.43 -6.91
CA GLN A 66 -25.24 -11.28 -6.03
C GLN A 66 -23.76 -10.89 -6.15
N ILE A 67 -23.10 -10.66 -5.00
CA ILE A 67 -21.70 -10.27 -4.98
C ILE A 67 -20.85 -11.43 -4.45
N ILE A 68 -19.79 -11.75 -5.18
CA ILE A 68 -18.77 -12.72 -4.81
C ILE A 68 -17.44 -11.97 -4.78
N LEU A 69 -16.78 -11.96 -3.61
CA LEU A 69 -15.45 -11.36 -3.45
C LEU A 69 -14.43 -12.48 -3.23
N VAL A 70 -13.36 -12.48 -3.99
CA VAL A 70 -12.16 -13.27 -3.72
C VAL A 70 -11.21 -12.36 -2.95
N LEU A 71 -10.82 -12.74 -1.75
CA LEU A 71 -10.04 -11.91 -0.83
C LEU A 71 -8.86 -12.68 -0.27
N SER A 72 -7.72 -12.02 -0.15
CA SER A 72 -6.50 -12.59 0.42
C SER A 72 -6.30 -12.23 1.90
N MET A 73 -7.05 -11.27 2.42
CA MET A 73 -6.92 -10.77 3.79
C MET A 73 -8.26 -10.77 4.52
N LEU A 74 -8.22 -11.18 5.79
CA LEU A 74 -9.41 -11.21 6.68
C LEU A 74 -10.03 -9.82 6.89
N ASP A 75 -9.19 -8.80 7.04
CA ASP A 75 -9.61 -7.42 7.28
C ASP A 75 -10.36 -6.81 6.08
N ASP A 76 -10.27 -7.44 4.92
CA ASP A 76 -10.95 -6.99 3.72
C ASP A 76 -12.37 -7.56 3.56
N ILE A 77 -12.86 -8.41 4.50
CA ILE A 77 -14.21 -8.98 4.44
C ILE A 77 -15.27 -7.95 4.88
N PRO A 78 -16.03 -7.35 3.93
CA PRO A 78 -17.00 -6.33 4.27
C PRO A 78 -18.13 -6.84 5.16
N SER A 79 -18.79 -5.92 5.90
CA SER A 79 -19.89 -6.25 6.79
C SER A 79 -21.13 -6.82 6.09
N PHE A 80 -21.35 -6.46 4.83
CA PHE A 80 -22.47 -6.93 4.02
C PHE A 80 -22.30 -8.36 3.48
N ILE A 81 -21.10 -8.95 3.58
CA ILE A 81 -20.87 -10.36 3.22
C ILE A 81 -21.52 -11.24 4.25
N THR A 82 -22.33 -12.18 3.81
CA THR A 82 -23.11 -13.09 4.68
C THR A 82 -22.39 -14.40 4.95
N HIS A 83 -21.67 -14.93 3.97
CA HIS A 83 -21.01 -16.23 4.04
C HIS A 83 -19.58 -16.16 3.50
N VAL A 84 -18.74 -17.04 4.02
CA VAL A 84 -17.34 -17.21 3.59
C VAL A 84 -17.10 -18.68 3.23
N ILE A 85 -16.32 -18.90 2.21
CA ILE A 85 -15.77 -20.21 1.83
C ILE A 85 -14.26 -20.09 1.96
N PRO A 86 -13.63 -20.67 3.00
CA PRO A 86 -12.20 -20.65 3.14
C PRO A 86 -11.54 -21.59 2.10
N VAL A 87 -10.35 -21.20 1.65
CA VAL A 87 -9.50 -22.04 0.80
C VAL A 87 -8.13 -22.10 1.45
N GLU A 88 -7.74 -23.27 1.92
CA GLU A 88 -6.50 -23.51 2.66
C GLU A 88 -5.82 -24.76 2.11
N ASP A 89 -4.52 -24.74 1.98
CA ASP A 89 -3.71 -25.85 1.51
C ASP A 89 -4.28 -26.54 0.25
N LEU A 90 -4.65 -25.73 -0.73
CA LEU A 90 -5.28 -26.15 -2.00
C LEU A 90 -6.62 -26.86 -1.84
N THR A 91 -7.25 -26.74 -0.68
CA THR A 91 -8.54 -27.38 -0.37
C THR A 91 -9.62 -26.31 -0.13
N VAL A 92 -10.77 -26.53 -0.74
CA VAL A 92 -11.96 -25.69 -0.52
C VAL A 92 -12.70 -26.24 0.71
N LEU A 93 -12.80 -25.45 1.76
CA LEU A 93 -13.48 -25.82 3.00
C LEU A 93 -15.00 -25.56 2.91
N PRO A 94 -15.80 -26.14 3.81
CA PRO A 94 -17.25 -25.93 3.85
C PRO A 94 -17.60 -24.44 4.02
N LYS A 95 -18.67 -24.02 3.36
CA LYS A 95 -19.26 -22.70 3.54
C LYS A 95 -19.68 -22.49 4.99
N MET A 96 -19.36 -21.33 5.55
CA MET A 96 -19.76 -20.91 6.91
C MET A 96 -20.28 -19.48 6.91
N GLU A 97 -21.02 -19.12 7.94
CA GLU A 97 -21.43 -17.74 8.15
C GLU A 97 -20.22 -16.84 8.46
N ARG A 98 -20.27 -15.59 7.98
CA ARG A 98 -19.19 -14.61 8.20
C ARG A 98 -18.81 -14.46 9.67
N GLY A 99 -19.80 -14.37 10.57
CA GLY A 99 -19.57 -14.23 12.01
C GLY A 99 -18.78 -15.39 12.60
N ALA A 100 -19.16 -16.62 12.25
CA ALA A 100 -18.48 -17.84 12.68
C ALA A 100 -17.04 -17.91 12.13
N TYR A 101 -16.85 -17.55 10.86
CA TYR A 101 -15.53 -17.50 10.24
C TYR A 101 -14.61 -16.51 10.97
N LEU A 102 -15.03 -15.27 11.17
CA LEU A 102 -14.21 -14.25 11.83
C LEU A 102 -13.90 -14.60 13.28
N ALA A 103 -14.82 -15.27 13.99
CA ALA A 103 -14.56 -15.74 15.35
C ALA A 103 -13.49 -16.85 15.38
N ALA A 104 -13.55 -17.80 14.45
CA ALA A 104 -12.59 -18.88 14.36
C ALA A 104 -11.16 -18.38 14.04
N PHE A 105 -11.03 -17.41 13.14
CA PHE A 105 -9.72 -16.90 12.69
C PHE A 105 -9.13 -15.81 13.60
N ARG A 106 -9.92 -15.10 14.39
CA ARG A 106 -9.39 -14.17 15.41
C ARG A 106 -8.64 -14.87 16.56
N VAL A 107 -8.83 -16.16 16.71
CA VAL A 107 -8.17 -16.95 17.78
C VAL A 107 -6.79 -17.46 17.36
N THR A 108 -6.42 -17.35 16.06
CA THR A 108 -5.12 -17.83 15.54
C THR A 108 -4.00 -16.78 15.58
N ASP A 109 -4.05 -15.81 16.50
CA ASP A 109 -2.82 -15.16 16.94
C ASP A 109 -1.98 -16.23 17.65
N VAL A 110 -1.22 -16.99 16.87
CA VAL A 110 -0.19 -17.88 17.41
C VAL A 110 0.72 -16.97 18.23
N PRO A 111 0.83 -17.13 19.54
CA PRO A 111 1.79 -16.35 20.30
C PRO A 111 3.18 -16.78 19.84
N VAL A 112 3.72 -16.06 18.85
CA VAL A 112 5.14 -16.15 18.56
C VAL A 112 5.81 -15.65 19.81
N THR A 113 6.41 -16.58 20.58
CA THR A 113 7.20 -16.20 21.74
C THR A 113 8.28 -15.26 21.25
N LEU A 114 8.16 -14.00 21.62
CA LEU A 114 9.10 -12.90 21.25
C LEU A 114 10.56 -13.34 21.46
N ASP A 115 10.82 -14.16 22.49
CA ASP A 115 12.15 -14.68 22.83
C ASP A 115 12.72 -15.61 21.75
N ALA A 116 11.92 -16.51 21.18
CA ALA A 116 12.37 -17.41 20.12
C ALA A 116 12.65 -16.65 18.81
N LEU A 117 11.86 -15.61 18.50
CA LEU A 117 12.07 -14.74 17.35
C LEU A 117 13.32 -13.89 17.53
N GLN A 118 13.52 -13.31 18.72
CA GLN A 118 14.69 -12.52 19.06
C GLN A 118 15.98 -13.35 18.97
N GLN A 119 15.99 -14.58 19.47
CA GLN A 119 17.13 -15.48 19.36
C GLN A 119 17.44 -15.83 17.90
N ARG A 120 16.42 -16.08 17.07
CA ARG A 120 16.62 -16.34 15.65
C ARG A 120 17.14 -15.11 14.90
N ILE A 121 16.64 -13.93 15.19
CA ILE A 121 17.11 -12.65 14.62
C ILE A 121 18.54 -12.36 15.05
N ALA A 122 18.87 -12.56 16.34
CA ALA A 122 20.22 -12.36 16.86
C ALA A 122 21.24 -13.33 16.27
N GLY A 123 20.81 -14.52 15.82
CA GLY A 123 21.64 -15.52 15.16
C GLY A 123 21.83 -15.31 13.65
N LEU A 124 21.16 -14.33 13.04
CA LEU A 124 21.38 -14.03 11.63
C LEU A 124 22.74 -13.35 11.44
N PRO A 125 23.51 -13.70 10.39
CA PRO A 125 24.75 -13.00 10.09
C PRO A 125 24.40 -11.53 9.75
N TYR A 126 24.69 -10.66 10.69
CA TYR A 126 24.53 -9.22 10.54
C TYR A 126 25.87 -8.62 10.08
N ASP A 127 25.97 -8.31 8.82
CA ASP A 127 27.09 -7.57 8.26
C ASP A 127 26.91 -6.09 8.62
N GLY A 128 27.08 -5.80 9.91
CA GLY A 128 26.86 -4.48 10.48
C GLY A 128 27.81 -3.45 9.91
N THR A 129 27.37 -2.78 8.85
CA THR A 129 28.03 -1.56 8.41
C THR A 129 27.80 -0.49 9.47
N ASN A 130 28.82 -0.26 10.28
CA ASN A 130 28.82 0.81 11.27
C ASN A 130 28.90 2.16 10.55
N TYR A 131 27.78 2.88 10.50
CA TYR A 131 27.81 4.31 10.24
C TYR A 131 27.71 5.05 11.59
N ASP A 132 28.59 6.02 11.80
CA ASP A 132 28.67 6.77 13.07
C ASP A 132 27.66 7.92 13.14
N SER A 133 26.91 8.17 12.08
CA SER A 133 25.95 9.26 12.04
C SER A 133 24.70 8.97 12.86
N GLY A 134 24.34 9.89 13.74
CA GLY A 134 23.03 9.88 14.39
C GLY A 134 21.86 10.19 13.46
N GLU A 135 22.12 10.82 12.31
CA GLU A 135 21.15 11.12 11.25
C GLU A 135 21.28 10.07 10.14
N VAL A 136 20.20 9.31 9.90
CA VAL A 136 20.14 8.27 8.87
C VAL A 136 19.74 8.86 7.52
N VAL A 137 18.75 9.74 7.55
CA VAL A 137 18.25 10.48 6.38
C VAL A 137 18.14 11.94 6.76
N LYS A 138 18.59 12.82 5.88
CA LYS A 138 18.38 14.26 6.01
C LYS A 138 18.11 14.86 4.64
N LEU A 139 16.96 15.47 4.50
CA LEU A 139 16.52 16.23 3.34
C LEU A 139 16.37 17.70 3.75
N ASN A 140 16.95 18.61 2.99
CA ASN A 140 16.83 20.05 3.24
C ASN A 140 16.17 20.70 2.03
N LYS A 141 14.98 21.26 2.21
CA LYS A 141 14.18 21.97 1.20
C LYS A 141 14.10 21.24 -0.15
N VAL A 142 13.97 19.92 -0.10
CA VAL A 142 13.95 19.07 -1.30
C VAL A 142 12.67 19.29 -2.08
N SER A 143 12.81 19.60 -3.36
CA SER A 143 11.69 19.72 -4.29
C SER A 143 11.91 18.82 -5.50
N ILE A 144 10.88 18.04 -5.85
CA ILE A 144 10.90 17.14 -7.02
C ILE A 144 9.77 17.52 -7.96
N ARG A 145 10.12 17.66 -9.23
CA ARG A 145 9.17 17.96 -10.31
C ARG A 145 9.35 16.98 -11.46
N TYR A 146 8.23 16.57 -12.04
CA TYR A 146 8.20 15.85 -13.31
C TYR A 146 7.36 16.70 -14.28
N ASP A 147 7.98 17.16 -15.35
CA ASP A 147 7.41 18.13 -16.27
C ASP A 147 6.84 19.35 -15.52
N ASP A 148 5.56 19.64 -15.67
CA ASP A 148 4.88 20.75 -15.00
C ASP A 148 4.30 20.38 -13.62
N ARG A 149 4.43 19.12 -13.19
CA ARG A 149 3.86 18.64 -11.94
C ARG A 149 4.91 18.62 -10.82
N THR A 150 4.69 19.40 -9.78
CA THR A 150 5.46 19.32 -8.53
C THR A 150 4.92 18.15 -7.69
N ILE A 151 5.81 17.22 -7.32
CA ILE A 151 5.48 16.05 -6.50
C ILE A 151 5.88 16.28 -5.04
N LEU A 152 7.08 16.81 -4.81
CA LEU A 152 7.54 17.22 -3.49
C LEU A 152 7.92 18.71 -3.56
N LYS A 153 7.58 19.46 -2.53
CA LYS A 153 7.84 20.90 -2.47
C LYS A 153 8.49 21.26 -1.15
N GLU A 154 9.71 21.78 -1.23
CA GLU A 154 10.48 22.31 -0.09
C GLU A 154 10.44 21.43 1.16
N LEU A 155 10.62 20.12 0.95
CA LEU A 155 10.55 19.14 2.03
C LEU A 155 11.80 19.17 2.90
N ASP A 156 11.63 19.47 4.17
CA ASP A 156 12.60 19.26 5.23
C ASP A 156 12.22 17.99 6.00
N TRP A 157 13.12 17.01 6.06
CA TRP A 157 12.87 15.78 6.78
C TRP A 157 14.16 15.17 7.30
N THR A 158 14.15 14.78 8.56
CA THR A 158 15.27 14.12 9.20
C THR A 158 14.80 12.86 9.90
N VAL A 159 15.47 11.75 9.62
CA VAL A 159 15.29 10.46 10.31
C VAL A 159 16.55 10.19 11.12
N ARG A 160 16.39 9.94 12.41
CA ARG A 160 17.48 9.60 13.32
C ARG A 160 17.58 8.11 13.58
N ARG A 161 18.75 7.69 13.99
CA ARG A 161 19.00 6.28 14.34
C ARG A 161 18.03 5.80 15.42
N GLY A 162 17.41 4.65 15.17
CA GLY A 162 16.42 4.03 16.09
C GLY A 162 14.99 4.52 15.92
N GLU A 163 14.74 5.60 15.18
CA GLU A 163 13.38 6.03 14.89
C GLU A 163 12.68 5.05 13.94
N LYS A 164 11.37 4.91 14.11
CA LYS A 164 10.48 4.09 13.28
C LYS A 164 9.40 4.98 12.69
N TRP A 165 9.36 5.09 11.37
CA TRP A 165 8.50 6.01 10.66
C TRP A 165 7.45 5.26 9.83
N ALA A 166 6.21 5.72 9.88
CA ALA A 166 5.16 5.31 8.96
C ALA A 166 4.91 6.43 7.94
N LEU A 167 5.13 6.14 6.66
CA LEU A 167 4.84 7.06 5.57
C LEU A 167 3.42 6.80 5.05
N SER A 168 2.49 7.69 5.38
CA SER A 168 1.07 7.58 5.03
C SER A 168 0.63 8.71 4.10
N GLY A 169 -0.42 8.48 3.33
CA GLY A 169 -1.01 9.45 2.40
C GLY A 169 -1.73 8.77 1.24
N GLU A 170 -2.52 9.55 0.50
CA GLU A 170 -3.27 9.09 -0.66
C GLU A 170 -2.39 8.58 -1.80
N ASN A 171 -2.99 7.83 -2.73
CA ASN A 171 -2.29 7.44 -3.95
C ASN A 171 -1.94 8.68 -4.78
N GLY A 172 -0.70 8.73 -5.27
CA GLY A 172 -0.19 9.90 -5.99
C GLY A 172 0.33 11.05 -5.12
N ALA A 173 0.30 10.94 -3.77
CA ALA A 173 0.83 11.96 -2.85
C ALA A 173 2.37 12.07 -2.82
N GLY A 174 3.10 11.28 -3.62
CA GLY A 174 4.57 11.35 -3.68
C GLY A 174 5.32 10.40 -2.75
N LYS A 175 4.64 9.47 -2.05
CA LYS A 175 5.29 8.51 -1.14
C LYS A 175 6.41 7.70 -1.81
N SER A 176 6.12 7.12 -2.97
CA SER A 176 7.11 6.34 -3.73
C SER A 176 8.25 7.21 -4.24
N THR A 177 7.98 8.47 -4.59
CA THR A 177 9.02 9.44 -4.98
C THR A 177 9.93 9.76 -3.80
N LEU A 178 9.37 9.98 -2.61
CA LEU A 178 10.16 10.20 -1.40
C LEU A 178 11.03 8.99 -1.07
N LEU A 179 10.46 7.77 -1.12
CA LEU A 179 11.24 6.55 -0.89
C LEU A 179 12.35 6.37 -1.94
N SER A 180 12.09 6.67 -3.21
CA SER A 180 13.11 6.56 -4.25
C SER A 180 14.30 7.51 -4.04
N LEU A 181 14.12 8.65 -3.36
CA LEU A 181 15.22 9.54 -2.96
C LEU A 181 16.07 8.89 -1.86
N VAL A 182 15.43 8.27 -0.88
CA VAL A 182 16.11 7.59 0.24
C VAL A 182 16.85 6.33 -0.25
N CYS A 183 16.21 5.55 -1.12
CA CYS A 183 16.83 4.35 -1.71
C CYS A 183 17.88 4.66 -2.80
N ALA A 184 18.15 5.94 -3.05
CA ALA A 184 19.10 6.40 -4.09
C ALA A 184 18.71 5.97 -5.53
N ASP A 185 17.44 5.63 -5.77
CA ASP A 185 16.94 5.19 -7.08
C ASP A 185 16.44 6.37 -7.94
N ASN A 186 16.31 7.56 -7.37
CA ASN A 186 15.82 8.74 -8.08
C ASN A 186 16.99 9.58 -8.62
N PRO A 187 17.13 9.76 -9.94
CA PRO A 187 18.22 10.55 -10.50
C PRO A 187 18.20 12.02 -10.08
N GLN A 188 17.04 12.59 -9.73
CA GLN A 188 16.96 13.98 -9.24
C GLN A 188 17.59 14.13 -7.84
N SER A 189 17.86 13.03 -7.13
CA SER A 189 18.53 13.08 -5.82
C SER A 189 19.88 13.77 -5.84
N TYR A 190 20.60 13.72 -6.97
CA TYR A 190 21.89 14.39 -7.15
C TYR A 190 21.79 15.92 -7.22
N ALA A 191 20.64 16.45 -7.61
CA ALA A 191 20.40 17.90 -7.67
C ALA A 191 19.80 18.45 -6.36
N CYS A 192 19.55 17.58 -5.38
CA CYS A 192 18.90 17.91 -4.12
C CYS A 192 19.90 17.91 -2.95
N ASP A 193 19.60 18.66 -1.90
CA ASP A 193 20.39 18.62 -0.66
C ASP A 193 19.91 17.44 0.22
N ILE A 194 20.50 16.29 -0.04
CA ILE A 194 20.18 15.02 0.63
C ILE A 194 21.44 14.45 1.24
N SER A 195 21.36 14.02 2.49
CA SER A 195 22.39 13.23 3.15
C SER A 195 21.80 11.90 3.61
N LEU A 196 22.51 10.82 3.34
CA LEU A 196 22.18 9.46 3.78
C LEU A 196 23.33 8.92 4.61
N PHE A 197 23.01 8.39 5.80
CA PHE A 197 24.01 7.87 6.74
C PHE A 197 25.13 8.86 7.06
N GLY A 198 24.80 10.15 7.13
CA GLY A 198 25.75 11.24 7.39
C GLY A 198 26.59 11.67 6.18
N ARG A 199 26.42 11.07 5.00
CA ARG A 199 27.13 11.43 3.77
C ARG A 199 26.21 12.18 2.81
N LYS A 200 26.67 13.31 2.29
CA LYS A 200 25.93 14.08 1.29
C LYS A 200 25.93 13.36 -0.03
N ARG A 201 24.76 13.32 -0.70
CA ARG A 201 24.63 12.75 -2.05
C ARG A 201 25.43 13.55 -3.08
N GLY A 202 26.06 12.83 -4.03
CA GLY A 202 26.84 13.45 -5.10
C GLY A 202 28.29 13.74 -4.74
N THR A 203 28.80 13.17 -3.64
CA THR A 203 30.21 13.33 -3.24
C THR A 203 31.14 12.21 -3.73
N GLY A 204 30.68 11.41 -4.70
CA GLY A 204 31.45 10.34 -5.33
C GLY A 204 31.12 8.93 -4.81
N GLU A 205 30.13 8.79 -3.93
CA GLU A 205 29.64 7.50 -3.45
C GLU A 205 28.92 6.74 -4.57
N SER A 206 29.09 5.42 -4.61
CA SER A 206 28.33 4.55 -5.49
C SER A 206 26.97 4.21 -4.86
N ILE A 207 25.96 3.92 -5.71
CA ILE A 207 24.63 3.44 -5.27
C ILE A 207 24.79 2.16 -4.41
N TRP A 208 25.75 1.31 -4.75
CA TRP A 208 26.01 0.09 -4.02
C TRP A 208 26.55 0.32 -2.61
N GLU A 209 27.37 1.35 -2.41
CA GLU A 209 27.83 1.73 -1.07
C GLU A 209 26.69 2.21 -0.19
N ILE A 210 25.73 2.95 -0.75
CA ILE A 210 24.54 3.41 -0.02
C ILE A 210 23.63 2.24 0.33
N LYS A 211 23.40 1.33 -0.63
CA LYS A 211 22.51 0.17 -0.45
C LYS A 211 23.07 -0.94 0.45
N LYS A 212 24.32 -0.83 0.90
CA LYS A 212 24.91 -1.73 1.90
C LYS A 212 24.51 -1.40 3.34
N HIS A 213 24.01 -0.21 3.58
CA HIS A 213 23.51 0.27 4.87
C HIS A 213 22.00 0.07 4.99
#